data_3699a1145a2393fb81fd8b7b0f688133
#
_entry.id   3699a1145a2393fb81fd8b7b0f688133
#
_cell.length_a   1.000
_cell.length_b   1.000
_cell.length_c   1.000
_cell.angle_alpha   90.00
_cell.angle_beta   90.00
_cell.angle_gamma   90.00
#
_symmetry.space_group_name_H-M   'P 1'
#
loop_
_entity.id
_entity.type
_entity.pdbx_description
1 polymer ?
#
loop_
_entity_poly.entity_id
_entity_poly.type
_entity_poly.pdbx_seq_one_letter_code
_entity_poly.pdbx_strand_id
1 'polypeptide(L)'
;MNENLLTIKAALAAFGTTLGAFLGWKGIMLLAWVLVMAIDYITGTAAACKDHEWQSSMAREGIWHKCGMIAVVVVAAIADWIMVLIAHYIPIGIQWPGLIMPLVLAWYILTELGSILENAVKMGANVPNWLVKILKASASLVEAAGEQNVAEDEEKTDLLN
;
A
#
# COMPACT_ATOMS: atom_id res chain seq x y z
N MET A 1 -24.28 -3.36 27.95
CA MET A 1 -23.27 -3.00 26.93
C MET A 1 -22.73 -1.65 27.36
N ASN A 2 -21.42 -1.55 27.64
CA ASN A 2 -20.85 -0.36 28.30
C ASN A 2 -21.02 0.87 27.40
N GLU A 3 -21.67 1.91 27.92
CA GLU A 3 -21.86 3.22 27.23
C GLU A 3 -20.53 3.81 26.77
N ASN A 4 -19.47 3.63 27.54
CA ASN A 4 -18.12 4.05 27.16
C ASN A 4 -17.60 3.37 25.87
N LEU A 5 -17.92 2.09 25.66
CA LEU A 5 -17.52 1.36 24.46
C LEU A 5 -18.27 1.85 23.22
N LEU A 6 -19.55 2.18 23.37
CA LEU A 6 -20.37 2.77 22.31
C LEU A 6 -19.85 4.16 21.92
N THR A 7 -19.52 5.00 22.91
CA THR A 7 -18.97 6.33 22.69
C THR A 7 -17.61 6.28 21.98
N ILE A 8 -16.72 5.36 22.38
CA ILE A 8 -15.41 5.17 21.73
C ILE A 8 -15.59 4.72 20.26
N LYS A 9 -16.49 3.75 20.02
CA LYS A 9 -16.79 3.29 18.65
C LYS A 9 -17.36 4.42 17.79
N ALA A 10 -18.28 5.21 18.31
CA ALA A 10 -18.86 6.34 17.61
C ALA A 10 -17.82 7.42 17.30
N ALA A 11 -16.94 7.74 18.25
CA ALA A 11 -15.85 8.69 18.07
C ALA A 11 -14.85 8.22 17.00
N LEU A 12 -14.47 6.95 17.03
CA LEU A 12 -13.59 6.36 16.01
C LEU A 12 -14.23 6.34 14.61
N ALA A 13 -15.52 6.01 14.53
CA ALA A 13 -16.26 6.04 13.27
C ALA A 13 -16.38 7.47 12.73
N ALA A 14 -16.72 8.44 13.56
CA ALA A 14 -16.80 9.85 13.18
C ALA A 14 -15.44 10.39 12.72
N PHE A 15 -14.36 10.08 13.44
CA PHE A 15 -13.00 10.44 13.04
C PHE A 15 -12.62 9.85 11.69
N GLY A 16 -12.86 8.54 11.49
CA GLY A 16 -12.59 7.84 10.22
C GLY A 16 -13.39 8.41 9.05
N THR A 17 -14.67 8.73 9.27
CA THR A 17 -15.53 9.33 8.25
C THR A 17 -15.06 10.74 7.87
N THR A 18 -14.72 11.57 8.85
CA THR A 18 -14.22 12.93 8.62
C THR A 18 -12.87 12.90 7.88
N LEU A 19 -11.98 12.02 8.31
CA LEU A 19 -10.68 11.82 7.67
C LEU A 19 -10.85 11.33 6.22
N GLY A 20 -11.76 10.38 5.98
CA GLY A 20 -12.10 9.88 4.64
C GLY A 20 -12.69 10.95 3.74
N ALA A 21 -13.58 11.79 4.26
CA ALA A 21 -14.16 12.90 3.52
C ALA A 21 -13.10 13.96 3.14
N PHE A 22 -12.12 14.20 4.00
CA PHE A 22 -11.05 15.16 3.75
C PHE A 22 -9.95 14.62 2.81
N LEU A 23 -9.52 13.38 2.99
CA LEU A 23 -8.41 12.78 2.25
C LEU A 23 -8.85 12.05 0.97
N GLY A 24 -10.13 11.72 0.85
CA GLY A 24 -10.62 10.84 -0.19
C GLY A 24 -10.07 9.41 -0.08
N TRP A 25 -10.48 8.52 -0.98
CA TRP A 25 -10.11 7.11 -0.95
C TRP A 25 -8.59 6.88 -1.11
N LYS A 26 -7.90 7.70 -1.90
CA LYS A 26 -6.43 7.63 -2.08
C LYS A 26 -5.68 7.97 -0.79
N GLY A 27 -6.16 8.96 -0.05
CA GLY A 27 -5.60 9.31 1.24
C GLY A 27 -5.82 8.23 2.31
N ILE A 28 -6.97 7.54 2.27
CA ILE A 28 -7.22 6.37 3.13
C ILE A 28 -6.23 5.24 2.82
N MET A 29 -5.97 4.94 1.54
CA MET A 29 -4.97 3.96 1.14
C MET A 29 -3.56 4.33 1.63
N LEU A 30 -3.18 5.61 1.52
CA LEU A 30 -1.89 6.10 2.01
C LEU A 30 -1.76 5.90 3.53
N LEU A 31 -2.80 6.21 4.30
CA LEU A 31 -2.81 5.98 5.74
C LEU A 31 -2.74 4.49 6.10
N ALA A 32 -3.49 3.64 5.39
CA ALA A 32 -3.45 2.20 5.57
C ALA A 32 -2.04 1.66 5.31
N TRP A 33 -1.39 2.11 4.24
CA TRP A 33 -0.01 1.75 3.93
C TRP A 33 0.98 2.17 5.03
N VAL A 34 0.91 3.40 5.51
CA VAL A 34 1.78 3.88 6.62
C VAL A 34 1.56 3.04 7.87
N LEU A 35 0.31 2.71 8.19
CA LEU A 35 -0.01 1.85 9.33
C LEU A 35 0.58 0.44 9.17
N VAL A 36 0.41 -0.18 8.01
CA VAL A 36 0.91 -1.53 7.74
C VAL A 36 2.45 -1.55 7.77
N MET A 37 3.12 -0.54 7.20
CA MET A 37 4.59 -0.38 7.33
C MET A 37 5.06 -0.30 8.79
N ALA A 38 4.34 0.44 9.63
CA ALA A 38 4.68 0.55 11.04
C ALA A 38 4.50 -0.80 11.77
N ILE A 39 3.42 -1.51 11.49
CA ILE A 39 3.14 -2.84 12.05
C ILE A 39 4.21 -3.84 11.59
N ASP A 40 4.57 -3.85 10.30
CA ASP A 40 5.64 -4.71 9.78
C ASP A 40 6.97 -4.46 10.49
N TYR A 41 7.37 -3.19 10.65
CA TYR A 41 8.59 -2.84 11.34
C TYR A 41 8.59 -3.34 12.81
N ILE A 42 7.47 -3.16 13.53
CA ILE A 42 7.31 -3.62 14.91
C ILE A 42 7.38 -5.14 14.97
N THR A 43 6.63 -5.84 14.11
CA THR A 43 6.58 -7.31 14.10
C THR A 43 7.92 -7.92 13.67
N GLY A 44 8.58 -7.33 12.69
CA GLY A 44 9.92 -7.75 12.25
C GLY A 44 10.97 -7.61 13.36
N THR A 45 10.96 -6.48 14.08
CA THR A 45 11.82 -6.26 15.24
C THR A 45 11.53 -7.28 16.36
N ALA A 46 10.24 -7.51 16.66
CA ALA A 46 9.83 -8.48 17.67
C ALA A 46 10.26 -9.93 17.32
N ALA A 47 10.11 -10.32 16.05
CA ALA A 47 10.55 -11.62 15.55
C ALA A 47 12.07 -11.80 15.70
N ALA A 48 12.86 -10.81 15.28
CA ALA A 48 14.31 -10.82 15.40
C ALA A 48 14.79 -10.86 16.87
N CYS A 49 14.11 -10.15 17.76
CA CYS A 49 14.40 -10.21 19.19
C CYS A 49 14.13 -11.59 19.79
N LYS A 50 13.05 -12.25 19.37
CA LYS A 50 12.69 -13.60 19.84
C LYS A 50 13.73 -14.64 19.43
N ASP A 51 14.25 -14.53 18.21
CA ASP A 51 15.24 -15.47 17.67
C ASP A 51 16.68 -15.14 18.10
N HIS A 52 16.87 -14.14 18.98
CA HIS A 52 18.19 -13.64 19.44
C HIS A 52 19.10 -13.15 18.29
N GLU A 53 18.53 -12.87 17.12
CA GLU A 53 19.24 -12.41 15.92
C GLU A 53 19.20 -10.88 15.74
N TRP A 54 18.61 -10.16 16.70
CA TRP A 54 18.44 -8.72 16.55
C TRP A 54 19.79 -8.00 16.49
N GLN A 55 20.01 -7.26 15.40
CA GLN A 55 21.17 -6.42 15.18
C GLN A 55 20.73 -5.01 14.75
N SER A 56 21.43 -3.99 15.22
CA SER A 56 21.16 -2.59 14.84
C SER A 56 21.36 -2.32 13.33
N SER A 57 22.18 -3.13 12.64
CA SER A 57 22.34 -3.10 11.19
C SER A 57 21.06 -3.51 10.45
N MET A 58 20.38 -4.57 10.91
CA MET A 58 19.11 -5.05 10.33
C MET A 58 18.01 -4.01 10.50
N ALA A 59 17.94 -3.37 11.68
CA ALA A 59 16.97 -2.30 11.91
C ALA A 59 17.18 -1.11 10.95
N ARG A 60 18.44 -0.73 10.70
CA ARG A 60 18.77 0.33 9.73
C ARG A 60 18.42 -0.07 8.30
N GLU A 61 18.71 -1.30 7.90
CA GLU A 61 18.39 -1.80 6.56
C GLU A 61 16.88 -1.78 6.32
N GLY A 62 16.07 -2.20 7.29
CA GLY A 62 14.62 -2.11 7.24
C GLY A 62 14.13 -0.66 7.06
N ILE A 63 14.75 0.32 7.73
CA ILE A 63 14.42 1.74 7.57
C ILE A 63 14.79 2.22 6.16
N TRP A 64 15.97 1.88 5.64
CA TRP A 64 16.36 2.26 4.28
C TRP A 64 15.43 1.68 3.22
N HIS A 65 15.02 0.41 3.38
CA HIS A 65 14.03 -0.19 2.50
C HIS A 65 12.72 0.61 2.49
N LYS A 66 12.20 0.97 3.66
CA LYS A 66 10.97 1.76 3.77
C LYS A 66 11.13 3.18 3.21
N CYS A 67 12.30 3.81 3.33
CA CYS A 67 12.60 5.07 2.65
C CYS A 67 12.54 4.92 1.12
N GLY A 68 13.05 3.80 0.58
CA GLY A 68 12.93 3.48 -0.84
C GLY A 68 11.47 3.36 -1.30
N MET A 69 10.63 2.65 -0.53
CA MET A 69 9.20 2.53 -0.81
C MET A 69 8.49 3.90 -0.81
N ILE A 70 8.82 4.78 0.14
CA ILE A 70 8.29 6.15 0.18
C ILE A 70 8.67 6.91 -1.10
N ALA A 71 9.92 6.81 -1.54
CA ALA A 71 10.35 7.46 -2.77
C ALA A 71 9.57 6.98 -3.99
N VAL A 72 9.32 5.67 -4.12
CA VAL A 72 8.52 5.10 -5.22
C VAL A 72 7.07 5.62 -5.18
N VAL A 73 6.43 5.69 -4.01
CA VAL A 73 5.07 6.23 -3.87
C VAL A 73 5.03 7.72 -4.24
N VAL A 74 6.04 8.50 -3.88
CA VAL A 74 6.16 9.92 -4.28
C VAL A 74 6.28 10.04 -5.79
N VAL A 75 7.12 9.23 -6.43
CA VAL A 75 7.26 9.21 -7.90
C VAL A 75 5.93 8.85 -8.57
N ALA A 76 5.24 7.83 -8.07
CA ALA A 76 3.92 7.42 -8.59
C ALA A 76 2.87 8.54 -8.45
N ALA A 77 2.87 9.25 -7.33
CA ALA A 77 1.96 10.38 -7.10
C ALA A 77 2.27 11.56 -8.04
N ILE A 78 3.55 11.87 -8.27
CA ILE A 78 3.98 12.91 -9.20
C ILE A 78 3.61 12.52 -10.64
N ALA A 79 3.83 11.26 -11.03
CA ALA A 79 3.45 10.75 -12.33
C ALA A 79 1.94 10.89 -12.57
N ASP A 80 1.10 10.44 -11.63
CA ASP A 80 -0.35 10.62 -11.70
C ASP A 80 -0.74 12.10 -11.84
N TRP A 81 -0.11 12.98 -11.07
CA TRP A 81 -0.39 14.41 -11.13
C TRP A 81 -0.03 15.01 -12.49
N ILE A 82 1.14 14.67 -13.04
CA ILE A 82 1.56 15.11 -14.36
C ILE A 82 0.60 14.61 -15.44
N MET A 83 0.21 13.33 -15.40
CA MET A 83 -0.75 12.76 -16.37
C MET A 83 -2.11 13.45 -16.31
N VAL A 84 -2.60 13.81 -15.13
CA VAL A 84 -3.83 14.60 -14.97
C VAL A 84 -3.67 16.00 -15.58
N LEU A 85 -2.51 16.66 -15.40
CA LEU A 85 -2.24 17.96 -16.02
C LEU A 85 -2.19 17.86 -17.55
N ILE A 86 -1.50 16.86 -18.10
CA ILE A 86 -1.46 16.60 -19.54
C ILE A 86 -2.88 16.40 -20.09
N ALA A 87 -3.66 15.52 -19.48
CA ALA A 87 -5.03 15.24 -19.89
C ALA A 87 -5.95 16.49 -19.84
N HIS A 88 -5.66 17.43 -18.91
CA HIS A 88 -6.44 18.66 -18.77
C HIS A 88 -6.06 19.75 -19.78
N TYR A 89 -4.77 19.94 -20.02
CA TYR A 89 -4.28 21.08 -20.83
C TYR A 89 -4.01 20.73 -22.30
N ILE A 90 -3.81 19.45 -22.62
CA ILE A 90 -3.56 19.02 -23.99
C ILE A 90 -4.79 18.28 -24.51
N PRO A 91 -5.44 18.72 -25.61
CA PRO A 91 -6.68 18.12 -26.10
C PRO A 91 -6.44 16.80 -26.85
N ILE A 92 -5.80 15.83 -26.20
CA ILE A 92 -5.50 14.49 -26.74
C ILE A 92 -6.64 13.49 -26.52
N GLY A 93 -7.77 13.92 -25.90
CA GLY A 93 -8.93 13.08 -25.66
C GLY A 93 -8.74 11.98 -24.60
N ILE A 94 -7.61 11.94 -23.91
CA ILE A 94 -7.30 10.98 -22.86
C ILE A 94 -7.82 11.52 -21.52
N GLN A 95 -8.61 10.69 -20.80
CA GLN A 95 -8.97 10.95 -19.40
C GLN A 95 -8.12 10.07 -18.51
N TRP A 96 -7.23 10.67 -17.71
CA TRP A 96 -6.40 9.93 -16.77
C TRP A 96 -7.05 9.88 -15.37
N PRO A 97 -7.44 8.71 -14.85
CA PRO A 97 -8.09 8.60 -13.55
C PRO A 97 -7.13 8.64 -12.35
N GLY A 98 -5.81 8.69 -12.59
CA GLY A 98 -4.80 8.69 -11.53
C GLY A 98 -4.67 7.32 -10.86
N LEU A 99 -4.26 6.30 -11.60
CA LEU A 99 -4.19 4.90 -11.13
C LEU A 99 -2.81 4.47 -10.67
N ILE A 100 -1.72 5.17 -11.04
CA ILE A 100 -0.35 4.71 -10.77
C ILE A 100 -0.11 4.64 -9.25
N MET A 101 -0.37 5.72 -8.53
CA MET A 101 -0.18 5.76 -7.07
C MET A 101 -1.06 4.74 -6.34
N PRO A 102 -2.37 4.60 -6.61
CA PRO A 102 -3.20 3.56 -6.00
C PRO A 102 -2.72 2.13 -6.25
N LEU A 103 -2.27 1.80 -7.46
CA LEU A 103 -1.73 0.47 -7.77
C LEU A 103 -0.45 0.19 -6.98
N VAL A 104 0.47 1.16 -6.94
CA VAL A 104 1.71 1.06 -6.15
C VAL A 104 1.40 0.89 -4.66
N LEU A 105 0.46 1.67 -4.12
CA LEU A 105 0.05 1.55 -2.71
C LEU A 105 -0.59 0.19 -2.42
N ALA A 106 -1.47 -0.30 -3.31
CA ALA A 106 -2.11 -1.61 -3.15
C ALA A 106 -1.06 -2.72 -3.14
N TRP A 107 -0.10 -2.69 -4.07
CA TRP A 107 0.98 -3.65 -4.14
C TRP A 107 1.84 -3.64 -2.87
N TYR A 108 2.25 -2.47 -2.39
CA TYR A 108 3.02 -2.34 -1.16
C TYR A 108 2.23 -2.78 0.08
N ILE A 109 0.95 -2.43 0.20
CA ILE A 109 0.10 -2.88 1.33
C ILE A 109 0.06 -4.40 1.38
N LEU A 110 -0.17 -5.07 0.24
CA LEU A 110 -0.23 -6.53 0.17
C LEU A 110 1.10 -7.19 0.50
N THR A 111 2.21 -6.60 0.05
CA THR A 111 3.56 -7.07 0.35
C THR A 111 3.88 -6.94 1.84
N GLU A 112 3.60 -5.79 2.45
CA GLU A 112 3.81 -5.55 3.89
C GLU A 112 2.92 -6.48 4.75
N LEU A 113 1.66 -6.71 4.36
CA LEU A 113 0.79 -7.67 5.02
C LEU A 113 1.36 -9.10 4.97
N GLY A 114 1.95 -9.49 3.83
CA GLY A 114 2.66 -10.77 3.70
C GLY A 114 3.83 -10.87 4.66
N SER A 115 4.65 -9.82 4.75
CA SER A 115 5.80 -9.72 5.68
C SER A 115 5.36 -9.82 7.14
N ILE A 116 4.26 -9.14 7.53
CA ILE A 116 3.69 -9.25 8.88
C ILE A 116 3.30 -10.69 9.21
N LEU A 117 2.69 -11.42 8.25
CA LEU A 117 2.34 -12.83 8.48
C LEU A 117 3.58 -13.71 8.63
N GLU A 118 4.64 -13.49 7.86
CA GLU A 118 5.92 -14.19 8.01
C GLU A 118 6.56 -13.91 9.37
N ASN A 119 6.54 -12.66 9.82
CA ASN A 119 7.01 -12.27 11.15
C ASN A 119 6.17 -12.94 12.25
N ALA A 120 4.84 -13.00 12.08
CA ALA A 120 3.94 -13.68 13.02
C ALA A 120 4.27 -15.18 13.13
N VAL A 121 4.57 -15.86 12.03
CA VAL A 121 5.02 -17.27 12.03
C VAL A 121 6.33 -17.42 12.80
N LYS A 122 7.32 -16.56 12.59
CA LYS A 122 8.57 -16.56 13.36
C LYS A 122 8.32 -16.34 14.85
N MET A 123 7.33 -15.51 15.20
CA MET A 123 6.92 -15.33 16.60
C MET A 123 6.16 -16.52 17.17
N GLY A 124 5.82 -17.55 16.37
CA GLY A 124 5.14 -18.77 16.79
C GLY A 124 3.63 -18.76 16.62
N ALA A 125 3.06 -17.81 15.88
CA ALA A 125 1.65 -17.81 15.56
C ALA A 125 1.31 -18.83 14.46
N ASN A 126 0.15 -19.49 14.60
CA ASN A 126 -0.39 -20.37 13.57
C ASN A 126 -1.11 -19.52 12.51
N VAL A 127 -0.47 -19.30 11.36
CA VAL A 127 -1.05 -18.57 10.24
C VAL A 127 -1.67 -19.56 9.26
N PRO A 128 -2.95 -19.39 8.88
CA PRO A 128 -3.59 -20.26 7.89
C PRO A 128 -2.94 -20.12 6.51
N ASN A 129 -2.56 -21.23 5.90
CA ASN A 129 -1.92 -21.24 4.57
C ASN A 129 -2.77 -20.56 3.48
N TRP A 130 -4.09 -20.64 3.57
CA TRP A 130 -4.98 -19.99 2.61
C TRP A 130 -4.87 -18.47 2.65
N LEU A 131 -4.62 -17.86 3.83
CA LEU A 131 -4.47 -16.41 3.98
C LEU A 131 -3.21 -15.93 3.26
N VAL A 132 -2.08 -16.62 3.44
CA VAL A 132 -0.83 -16.31 2.72
C VAL A 132 -1.00 -16.42 1.21
N LYS A 133 -1.72 -17.47 0.74
CA LYS A 133 -2.01 -17.67 -0.69
C LYS A 133 -2.87 -16.55 -1.26
N ILE A 134 -3.89 -16.08 -0.54
CA ILE A 134 -4.75 -14.98 -0.98
C ILE A 134 -3.94 -13.69 -1.13
N LEU A 135 -3.10 -13.34 -0.15
CA LEU A 135 -2.29 -12.12 -0.24
C LEU A 135 -1.32 -12.16 -1.43
N LYS A 136 -0.65 -13.29 -1.64
CA LYS A 136 0.25 -13.47 -2.81
C LYS A 136 -0.52 -13.38 -4.13
N ALA A 137 -1.67 -14.03 -4.24
CA ALA A 137 -2.50 -13.95 -5.44
C ALA A 137 -3.03 -12.53 -5.67
N SER A 138 -3.40 -11.81 -4.61
CA SER A 138 -3.85 -10.43 -4.72
C SER A 138 -2.73 -9.49 -5.18
N ALA A 139 -1.50 -9.68 -4.69
CA ALA A 139 -0.34 -8.89 -5.14
C ALA A 139 -0.04 -9.12 -6.62
N SER A 140 -0.08 -10.38 -7.10
CA SER A 140 0.13 -10.68 -8.52
C SER A 140 -1.00 -10.14 -9.42
N LEU A 141 -2.24 -10.06 -8.93
CA LEU A 141 -3.33 -9.42 -9.67
C LEU A 141 -3.13 -7.91 -9.80
N VAL A 142 -2.63 -7.24 -8.77
CA VAL A 142 -2.31 -5.81 -8.82
C VAL A 142 -1.17 -5.54 -9.80
N GLU A 143 -0.15 -6.39 -9.81
CA GLU A 143 0.98 -6.32 -10.75
C GLU A 143 0.51 -6.51 -12.20
N ALA A 144 -0.28 -7.55 -12.47
CA ALA A 144 -0.87 -7.78 -13.78
C ALA A 144 -1.78 -6.62 -14.25
N ALA A 145 -2.55 -6.01 -13.34
CA ALA A 145 -3.37 -4.84 -13.65
C ALA A 145 -2.50 -3.62 -14.03
N GLY A 146 -1.34 -3.45 -13.41
CA GLY A 146 -0.35 -2.43 -13.79
C GLY A 146 0.19 -2.65 -15.20
N GLU A 147 0.61 -3.88 -15.51
CA GLU A 147 1.14 -4.26 -16.83
C GLU A 147 0.10 -4.10 -17.94
N GLN A 148 -1.16 -4.50 -17.71
CA GLN A 148 -2.24 -4.36 -18.69
C GLN A 148 -2.51 -2.90 -19.06
N ASN A 149 -2.50 -2.00 -18.07
CA ASN A 149 -2.69 -0.58 -18.34
C ASN A 149 -1.59 -0.01 -19.24
N VAL A 150 -0.34 -0.47 -19.10
CA VAL A 150 0.78 -0.06 -19.97
C VAL A 150 0.60 -0.61 -21.40
N ALA A 151 0.24 -1.89 -21.55
CA ALA A 151 0.07 -2.53 -22.86
C ALA A 151 -1.09 -1.91 -23.67
N GLU A 152 -2.21 -1.58 -23.02
CA GLU A 152 -3.34 -0.92 -23.70
C GLU A 152 -2.97 0.49 -24.19
N ASP A 153 -2.11 1.21 -23.47
CA ASP A 153 -1.65 2.54 -23.88
C ASP A 153 -0.63 2.47 -25.03
N GLU A 154 0.22 1.44 -25.09
CA GLU A 154 1.12 1.18 -26.22
C GLU A 154 0.34 0.87 -27.49
N GLU A 155 -0.66 -0.02 -27.42
CA GLU A 155 -1.49 -0.39 -28.57
C GLU A 155 -2.27 0.82 -29.12
N LYS A 156 -2.83 1.67 -28.27
CA LYS A 156 -3.50 2.92 -28.66
C LYS A 156 -2.55 3.90 -29.35
N THR A 157 -1.32 3.96 -28.89
CA THR A 157 -0.29 4.87 -29.46
C THR A 157 0.14 4.39 -30.86
N ASP A 158 0.27 3.08 -31.07
CA ASP A 158 0.62 2.49 -32.38
C ASP A 158 -0.50 2.65 -33.40
N LEU A 159 -1.76 2.67 -32.99
CA LEU A 159 -2.91 2.91 -33.88
C LEU A 159 -3.05 4.37 -34.34
N LEU A 160 -2.37 5.30 -33.68
CA LEU A 160 -2.42 6.74 -34.00
C LEU A 160 -1.25 7.20 -34.89
N ASN A 161 -0.26 6.35 -35.17
CA ASN A 161 0.91 6.58 -36.04
C ASN A 161 0.76 5.86 -37.39
#